data_0eb3f7994abdb72f4abbf80835c32a1a
#
_entry.id   0eb3f7994abdb72f4abbf80835c32a1a
#
_cell.length_a   1.000
_cell.length_b   1.000
_cell.length_c   1.000
_cell.angle_alpha   90.00
_cell.angle_beta   90.00
_cell.angle_gamma   90.00
#
_symmetry.space_group_name_H-M   'P 1'
#
loop_
_entity.id
_entity.type
_entity.pdbx_description
1 polymer ?
#
loop_
_entity_poly.entity_id
_entity_poly.type
_entity_poly.pdbx_seq_one_letter_code
_entity_poly.pdbx_strand_id
1 'polypeptide(L)'
;MQTLKHYLAILLMIMLVSCNVSPKPIDYGNDGCHFCKMTIVDKLHAAEIVTTKGKVYKFDATECMINFMDEFDTSEIELYLSNNYTEPGELIDATKATFLISKNVPSPMGAFLSAFKEEADAKYVLSEKDGTLYTWQELLMHFND
;
A
#
# COMPACT_ATOMS: atom_id res chain seq x y z
N MET A 1 4.53 48.72 18.90
CA MET A 1 3.48 47.73 19.17
C MET A 1 2.89 47.13 17.87
N GLN A 2 2.69 47.92 16.80
CA GLN A 2 2.16 47.42 15.52
C GLN A 2 3.13 46.48 14.78
N THR A 3 4.42 46.77 14.76
CA THR A 3 5.46 45.92 14.13
C THR A 3 5.58 44.57 14.79
N LEU A 4 5.50 44.47 16.12
CA LEU A 4 5.55 43.23 16.87
C LEU A 4 4.36 42.32 16.53
N LYS A 5 3.17 42.88 16.31
CA LYS A 5 1.96 42.11 15.87
C LYS A 5 2.13 41.54 14.47
N HIS A 6 2.77 42.24 13.55
CA HIS A 6 3.06 41.73 12.21
C HIS A 6 4.07 40.58 12.23
N TYR A 7 5.13 40.67 13.04
CA TYR A 7 6.10 39.59 13.20
C TYR A 7 5.46 38.33 13.85
N LEU A 8 4.58 38.53 14.84
CA LEU A 8 3.88 37.44 15.48
C LEU A 8 2.88 36.75 14.51
N ALA A 9 2.21 37.51 13.65
CA ALA A 9 1.30 36.98 12.62
C ALA A 9 2.07 36.22 11.54
N ILE A 10 3.24 36.71 11.11
CA ILE A 10 4.11 36.02 10.15
C ILE A 10 4.67 34.72 10.75
N LEU A 11 5.08 34.74 12.01
CA LEU A 11 5.59 33.57 12.72
C LEU A 11 4.50 32.50 12.85
N LEU A 12 3.25 32.89 13.13
CA LEU A 12 2.10 31.98 13.24
C LEU A 12 1.73 31.36 11.88
N MET A 13 1.95 32.07 10.77
CA MET A 13 1.64 31.61 9.41
C MET A 13 2.64 30.54 8.93
N ILE A 14 3.87 30.51 9.47
CA ILE A 14 4.91 29.55 9.11
C ILE A 14 4.66 28.17 9.77
N MET A 15 3.85 28.11 10.84
CA MET A 15 3.54 26.86 11.55
C MET A 15 2.50 25.97 10.86
N LEU A 16 1.95 26.37 9.70
CA LEU A 16 0.94 25.62 8.97
C LEU A 16 1.51 24.73 7.84
N VAL A 17 2.82 24.39 7.88
CA VAL A 17 3.37 23.40 6.97
C VAL A 17 2.93 22.02 7.48
N SER A 18 1.71 21.63 7.12
CA SER A 18 1.21 20.29 7.33
C SER A 18 1.97 19.32 6.41
N CYS A 19 2.61 18.29 6.98
CA CYS A 19 3.11 17.18 6.19
C CYS A 19 1.93 16.55 5.45
N ASN A 20 1.96 16.59 4.11
CA ASN A 20 0.92 15.97 3.31
C ASN A 20 1.15 14.45 3.28
N VAL A 21 0.34 13.70 4.03
CA VAL A 21 0.34 12.24 4.01
C VAL A 21 -0.55 11.80 2.86
N SER A 22 0.04 11.47 1.73
CA SER A 22 -0.68 11.04 0.52
C SER A 22 0.12 10.00 -0.26
N PRO A 23 -0.57 9.08 -0.97
CA PRO A 23 0.08 8.14 -1.88
C PRO A 23 0.87 8.87 -2.96
N LYS A 24 1.88 8.18 -3.50
CA LYS A 24 2.59 8.66 -4.70
C LYS A 24 2.45 7.65 -5.82
N PRO A 25 2.29 8.11 -7.07
CA PRO A 25 2.24 7.19 -8.21
C PRO A 25 3.47 6.28 -8.24
N ILE A 26 3.25 5.00 -8.52
CA ILE A 26 4.34 4.06 -8.78
C ILE A 26 4.79 4.27 -10.23
N ASP A 27 6.07 4.54 -10.44
CA ASP A 27 6.68 4.64 -11.76
C ASP A 27 7.14 3.23 -12.20
N TYR A 28 6.20 2.50 -12.80
CA TYR A 28 6.42 1.13 -13.26
C TYR A 28 7.53 1.06 -14.31
N GLY A 29 8.49 0.18 -14.08
CA GLY A 29 9.69 0.04 -14.89
C GLY A 29 10.89 0.86 -14.39
N ASN A 30 10.69 1.81 -13.48
CA ASN A 30 11.75 2.66 -12.92
C ASN A 30 11.86 2.56 -11.39
N ASP A 31 10.74 2.50 -10.66
CA ASP A 31 10.77 2.35 -9.21
C ASP A 31 11.26 0.97 -8.78
N GLY A 32 12.03 0.92 -7.70
CA GLY A 32 12.51 -0.31 -7.06
C GLY A 32 11.70 -0.68 -5.82
N CYS A 33 11.46 -1.97 -5.63
CA CYS A 33 10.85 -2.50 -4.42
C CYS A 33 11.76 -2.28 -3.20
N HIS A 34 11.20 -1.73 -2.12
CA HIS A 34 11.96 -1.47 -0.89
C HIS A 34 12.36 -2.75 -0.14
N PHE A 35 11.66 -3.86 -0.35
CA PHE A 35 11.96 -5.15 0.27
C PHE A 35 12.85 -6.02 -0.62
N CYS A 36 12.35 -6.52 -1.76
CA CYS A 36 13.09 -7.46 -2.61
C CYS A 36 14.11 -6.83 -3.54
N LYS A 37 14.15 -5.50 -3.67
CA LYS A 37 15.05 -4.69 -4.51
C LYS A 37 14.88 -4.87 -6.03
N MET A 38 13.87 -5.61 -6.47
CA MET A 38 13.52 -5.77 -7.87
C MET A 38 12.84 -4.51 -8.42
N THR A 39 12.91 -4.29 -9.72
CA THR A 39 12.14 -3.21 -10.38
C THR A 39 10.67 -3.57 -10.38
N ILE A 40 9.82 -2.62 -9.99
CA ILE A 40 8.37 -2.79 -9.97
C ILE A 40 7.84 -2.64 -11.38
N VAL A 41 7.31 -3.73 -11.95
CA VAL A 41 6.78 -3.74 -13.32
C VAL A 41 5.31 -4.16 -13.40
N ASP A 42 4.85 -4.93 -12.42
CA ASP A 42 3.48 -5.45 -12.37
C ASP A 42 2.51 -4.41 -11.82
N LYS A 43 1.47 -4.08 -12.61
CA LYS A 43 0.45 -3.10 -12.24
C LYS A 43 -0.74 -3.70 -11.49
N LEU A 44 -0.75 -5.02 -11.30
CA LEU A 44 -1.87 -5.73 -10.66
C LEU A 44 -1.61 -6.00 -9.17
N HIS A 45 -0.33 -6.07 -8.75
CA HIS A 45 0.03 -6.60 -7.44
C HIS A 45 0.88 -5.65 -6.58
N ALA A 46 1.40 -4.56 -7.15
CA ALA A 46 2.25 -3.63 -6.41
C ALA A 46 1.57 -3.04 -5.17
N ALA A 47 2.37 -2.57 -4.23
CA ALA A 47 1.87 -2.03 -2.97
C ALA A 47 2.68 -0.80 -2.53
N GLU A 48 2.14 -0.04 -1.58
CA GLU A 48 2.76 1.16 -1.05
C GLU A 48 2.44 1.34 0.44
N ILE A 49 3.43 1.75 1.22
CA ILE A 49 3.25 2.28 2.57
C ILE A 49 3.53 3.78 2.55
N VAL A 50 2.67 4.56 3.23
CA VAL A 50 2.93 5.96 3.53
C VAL A 50 3.02 6.14 5.04
N THR A 51 4.12 6.72 5.51
CA THR A 51 4.29 6.96 6.95
C THR A 51 3.54 8.20 7.42
N THR A 52 3.34 8.33 8.73
CA THR A 52 2.78 9.52 9.40
C THR A 52 3.54 10.82 9.08
N LYS A 53 4.81 10.70 8.66
CA LYS A 53 5.66 11.81 8.22
C LYS A 53 5.65 12.04 6.71
N GLY A 54 4.81 11.28 5.97
CA GLY A 54 4.68 11.40 4.50
C GLY A 54 5.80 10.72 3.70
N LYS A 55 6.65 9.87 4.34
CA LYS A 55 7.61 9.06 3.59
C LYS A 55 6.91 7.89 2.94
N VAL A 56 7.26 7.60 1.69
CA VAL A 56 6.65 6.57 0.87
C VAL A 56 7.65 5.42 0.64
N TYR A 57 7.16 4.19 0.80
CA TYR A 57 7.86 2.96 0.46
C TYR A 57 7.02 2.18 -0.54
N LYS A 58 7.61 1.81 -1.67
CA LYS A 58 6.96 1.10 -2.77
C LYS A 58 7.43 -0.34 -2.85
N PHE A 59 6.53 -1.23 -3.24
CA PHE A 59 6.76 -2.67 -3.26
C PHE A 59 6.26 -3.29 -4.55
N ASP A 60 6.97 -4.32 -5.02
CA ASP A 60 6.63 -5.06 -6.25
C ASP A 60 5.36 -5.91 -6.08
N ALA A 61 5.07 -6.32 -4.84
CA ALA A 61 3.89 -7.08 -4.49
C ALA A 61 3.43 -6.78 -3.07
N THR A 62 2.15 -7.06 -2.75
CA THR A 62 1.58 -6.90 -1.41
C THR A 62 2.31 -7.77 -0.38
N GLU A 63 2.74 -8.98 -0.76
CA GLU A 63 3.58 -9.83 0.11
C GLU A 63 4.94 -9.20 0.44
N CYS A 64 5.53 -8.41 -0.45
CA CYS A 64 6.73 -7.64 -0.13
C CYS A 64 6.47 -6.56 0.91
N MET A 65 5.30 -5.92 0.85
CA MET A 65 4.86 -4.95 1.85
C MET A 65 4.69 -5.62 3.22
N ILE A 66 4.02 -6.76 3.27
CA ILE A 66 3.78 -7.51 4.52
C ILE A 66 5.13 -7.93 5.14
N ASN A 67 6.03 -8.53 4.36
CA ASN A 67 7.35 -8.92 4.86
C ASN A 67 8.20 -7.72 5.33
N PHE A 68 8.06 -6.56 4.69
CA PHE A 68 8.74 -5.33 5.13
C PHE A 68 8.23 -4.85 6.49
N MET A 69 6.95 -5.04 6.79
CA MET A 69 6.34 -4.64 8.06
C MET A 69 6.93 -5.41 9.26
N ASP A 70 7.44 -6.62 9.07
CA ASP A 70 8.08 -7.41 10.14
C ASP A 70 9.37 -6.75 10.66
N GLU A 71 10.03 -5.96 9.83
CA GLU A 71 11.28 -5.25 10.14
C GLU A 71 11.07 -3.75 10.41
N PHE A 72 9.81 -3.27 10.32
CA PHE A 72 9.47 -1.85 10.38
C PHE A 72 8.57 -1.52 11.57
N ASP A 73 8.76 -0.36 12.19
CA ASP A 73 7.84 0.13 13.24
C ASP A 73 6.50 0.51 12.63
N THR A 74 5.53 -0.41 12.70
CA THR A 74 4.20 -0.23 12.12
C THR A 74 3.40 0.92 12.74
N SER A 75 3.78 1.41 13.93
CA SER A 75 3.17 2.61 14.53
C SER A 75 3.48 3.90 13.77
N GLU A 76 4.50 3.89 12.92
CA GLU A 76 4.83 5.01 12.03
C GLU A 76 4.06 4.97 10.69
N ILE A 77 3.25 3.93 10.42
CA ILE A 77 2.52 3.78 9.15
C ILE A 77 1.14 4.40 9.26
N GLU A 78 0.81 5.28 8.32
CA GLU A 78 -0.51 5.92 8.19
C GLU A 78 -1.37 5.25 7.12
N LEU A 79 -0.77 4.88 5.98
CA LEU A 79 -1.49 4.25 4.87
C LEU A 79 -0.83 2.94 4.46
N TYR A 80 -1.64 1.91 4.30
CA TYR A 80 -1.32 0.63 3.66
C TYR A 80 -2.11 0.54 2.37
N LEU A 81 -1.43 0.43 1.24
CA LEU A 81 -2.05 0.46 -0.08
C LEU A 81 -1.61 -0.75 -0.91
N SER A 82 -2.53 -1.30 -1.68
CA SER A 82 -2.28 -2.36 -2.67
C SER A 82 -2.90 -1.98 -4.00
N ASN A 83 -2.33 -2.46 -5.11
CA ASN A 83 -3.00 -2.32 -6.40
C ASN A 83 -4.29 -3.13 -6.42
N ASN A 84 -5.33 -2.53 -7.01
CA ASN A 84 -6.57 -3.21 -7.30
C ASN A 84 -6.39 -4.14 -8.49
N TYR A 85 -6.63 -5.43 -8.32
CA TYR A 85 -6.44 -6.43 -9.37
C TYR A 85 -7.31 -6.18 -10.61
N THR A 86 -8.51 -5.63 -10.44
CA THR A 86 -9.43 -5.33 -11.54
C THR A 86 -9.17 -4.00 -12.23
N GLU A 87 -8.39 -3.10 -11.60
CA GLU A 87 -8.02 -1.78 -12.14
C GLU A 87 -6.50 -1.57 -12.09
N PRO A 88 -5.75 -2.03 -13.10
CA PRO A 88 -4.28 -2.01 -13.06
C PRO A 88 -3.69 -0.62 -12.74
N GLY A 89 -2.88 -0.54 -11.69
CA GLY A 89 -2.25 0.70 -11.24
C GLY A 89 -3.08 1.54 -10.26
N GLU A 90 -4.35 1.19 -9.99
CA GLU A 90 -5.14 1.83 -8.94
C GLU A 90 -4.65 1.37 -7.57
N LEU A 91 -4.18 2.29 -6.73
CA LEU A 91 -3.87 2.02 -5.33
C LEU A 91 -5.13 2.15 -4.47
N ILE A 92 -5.47 1.10 -3.73
CA ILE A 92 -6.60 1.01 -2.82
C ILE A 92 -6.12 0.84 -1.37
N ASP A 93 -6.97 1.20 -0.41
CA ASP A 93 -6.73 0.98 1.02
C ASP A 93 -6.70 -0.52 1.33
N ALA A 94 -5.51 -1.07 1.57
CA ALA A 94 -5.30 -2.48 1.86
C ALA A 94 -6.05 -2.95 3.13
N THR A 95 -6.26 -2.05 4.10
CA THR A 95 -6.96 -2.39 5.35
C THR A 95 -8.45 -2.66 5.16
N LYS A 96 -9.00 -2.26 4.01
CA LYS A 96 -10.41 -2.44 3.63
C LYS A 96 -10.59 -3.37 2.43
N ALA A 97 -9.49 -3.77 1.79
CA ALA A 97 -9.51 -4.65 0.63
C ALA A 97 -9.91 -6.08 0.99
N THR A 98 -10.43 -6.79 0.00
CA THR A 98 -10.56 -8.24 0.02
C THR A 98 -9.38 -8.85 -0.74
N PHE A 99 -8.72 -9.84 -0.17
CA PHE A 99 -7.57 -10.51 -0.77
C PHE A 99 -7.93 -11.91 -1.24
N LEU A 100 -7.36 -12.32 -2.36
CA LEU A 100 -7.44 -13.69 -2.88
C LEU A 100 -6.04 -14.28 -2.96
N ILE A 101 -5.84 -15.45 -2.34
CA ILE A 101 -4.68 -16.30 -2.61
C ILE A 101 -5.16 -17.43 -3.52
N SER A 102 -4.64 -17.46 -4.75
CA SER A 102 -4.97 -18.47 -5.76
C SER A 102 -3.74 -18.89 -6.56
N LYS A 103 -3.43 -20.17 -6.58
CA LYS A 103 -2.32 -20.74 -7.37
C LYS A 103 -2.49 -20.53 -8.89
N ASN A 104 -3.72 -20.20 -9.32
CA ASN A 104 -4.06 -19.92 -10.72
C ASN A 104 -3.95 -18.43 -11.06
N VAL A 105 -3.58 -17.57 -10.09
CA VAL A 105 -3.31 -16.13 -10.27
C VAL A 105 -1.93 -15.85 -9.68
N PRO A 106 -0.86 -15.96 -10.50
CA PRO A 106 0.49 -15.74 -10.02
C PRO A 106 0.74 -14.27 -9.65
N SER A 107 1.46 -14.02 -8.56
CA SER A 107 1.99 -12.72 -8.17
C SER A 107 3.52 -12.68 -8.33
N PRO A 108 4.16 -11.50 -8.40
CA PRO A 108 5.59 -11.36 -8.69
C PRO A 108 6.50 -12.16 -7.73
N MET A 109 6.16 -12.24 -6.46
CA MET A 109 6.96 -12.93 -5.43
C MET A 109 6.48 -14.36 -5.14
N GLY A 110 5.47 -14.84 -5.85
CA GLY A 110 5.00 -16.22 -5.77
C GLY A 110 4.12 -16.56 -4.58
N ALA A 111 3.59 -15.57 -3.85
CA ALA A 111 2.57 -15.79 -2.82
C ALA A 111 1.17 -15.96 -3.42
N PHE A 112 1.01 -15.74 -4.73
CA PHE A 112 -0.27 -15.86 -5.45
C PHE A 112 -1.36 -14.94 -4.92
N LEU A 113 -0.96 -13.78 -4.39
CA LEU A 113 -1.78 -12.84 -3.66
C LEU A 113 -2.25 -11.69 -4.55
N SER A 114 -3.57 -11.45 -4.59
CA SER A 114 -4.19 -10.34 -5.29
C SER A 114 -5.14 -9.57 -4.38
N ALA A 115 -5.21 -8.25 -4.52
CA ALA A 115 -6.10 -7.39 -3.74
C ALA A 115 -7.24 -6.85 -4.60
N PHE A 116 -8.41 -6.71 -4.00
CA PHE A 116 -9.63 -6.25 -4.65
C PHE A 116 -10.31 -5.17 -3.81
N LYS A 117 -10.73 -4.11 -4.46
CA LYS A 117 -11.49 -3.03 -3.84
C LYS A 117 -12.90 -3.51 -3.43
N GLU A 118 -13.55 -4.23 -4.33
CA GLU A 118 -14.88 -4.76 -4.13
C GLU A 118 -14.83 -6.27 -3.86
N GLU A 119 -15.48 -6.71 -2.79
CA GLU A 119 -15.59 -8.13 -2.45
C GLU A 119 -16.25 -8.95 -3.57
N ALA A 120 -17.18 -8.34 -4.31
CA ALA A 120 -17.86 -8.99 -5.43
C ALA A 120 -16.87 -9.39 -6.54
N ASP A 121 -15.89 -8.54 -6.84
CA ASP A 121 -14.86 -8.83 -7.84
C ASP A 121 -13.95 -9.97 -7.37
N ALA A 122 -13.57 -9.96 -6.09
CA ALA A 122 -12.80 -11.05 -5.50
C ALA A 122 -13.54 -12.39 -5.58
N LYS A 123 -14.85 -12.41 -5.29
CA LYS A 123 -15.71 -13.60 -5.40
C LYS A 123 -15.86 -14.08 -6.84
N TYR A 124 -15.95 -13.15 -7.78
CA TYR A 124 -16.00 -13.50 -9.20
C TYR A 124 -14.70 -14.20 -9.64
N VAL A 125 -13.55 -13.61 -9.34
CA VAL A 125 -12.25 -14.21 -9.68
C VAL A 125 -12.04 -15.54 -8.94
N LEU A 126 -12.45 -15.66 -7.67
CA LEU A 126 -12.44 -16.92 -6.93
C LEU A 126 -13.23 -18.02 -7.65
N SER A 127 -14.42 -17.72 -8.20
CA SER A 127 -15.24 -18.69 -8.91
C SER A 127 -14.59 -19.23 -10.18
N GLU A 128 -13.72 -18.43 -10.82
CA GLU A 128 -13.01 -18.76 -12.06
C GLU A 128 -11.64 -19.40 -11.84
N LYS A 129 -11.00 -19.07 -10.70
CA LYS A 129 -9.58 -19.37 -10.45
C LYS A 129 -9.32 -20.26 -9.24
N ASP A 130 -10.33 -20.59 -8.45
CA ASP A 130 -10.22 -21.21 -7.13
C ASP A 130 -9.35 -20.38 -6.17
N GLY A 131 -9.21 -20.82 -4.93
CA GLY A 131 -8.37 -20.17 -3.93
C GLY A 131 -9.07 -19.93 -2.60
N THR A 132 -8.58 -18.97 -1.84
CA THR A 132 -9.15 -18.59 -0.54
C THR A 132 -9.18 -17.07 -0.41
N LEU A 133 -10.29 -16.53 0.08
CA LEU A 133 -10.43 -15.11 0.39
C LEU A 133 -9.99 -14.80 1.81
N TYR A 134 -9.42 -13.62 1.99
CA TYR A 134 -8.97 -13.09 3.27
C TYR A 134 -9.36 -11.63 3.42
N THR A 135 -9.71 -11.23 4.63
CA THR A 135 -9.65 -9.85 5.07
C THR A 135 -8.19 -9.45 5.35
N TRP A 136 -7.92 -8.17 5.54
CA TRP A 136 -6.57 -7.71 5.91
C TRP A 136 -6.02 -8.40 7.16
N GLN A 137 -6.83 -8.51 8.22
CA GLN A 137 -6.42 -9.13 9.48
C GLN A 137 -6.14 -10.64 9.31
N GLU A 138 -6.99 -11.36 8.59
CA GLU A 138 -6.79 -12.77 8.29
C GLU A 138 -5.55 -13.00 7.43
N LEU A 139 -5.29 -12.09 6.47
CA LEU A 139 -4.11 -12.14 5.64
C LEU A 139 -2.83 -11.98 6.47
N LEU A 140 -2.78 -10.99 7.37
CA LEU A 140 -1.63 -10.80 8.26
C LEU A 140 -1.40 -12.02 9.17
N MET A 141 -2.45 -12.64 9.69
CA MET A 141 -2.32 -13.88 10.46
C MET A 141 -1.76 -15.02 9.60
N HIS A 142 -2.24 -15.17 8.36
CA HIS A 142 -1.79 -16.20 7.42
C HIS A 142 -0.29 -16.10 7.06
N PHE A 143 0.25 -14.88 7.00
CA PHE A 143 1.68 -14.66 6.71
C PHE A 143 2.58 -14.78 7.95
N ASN A 144 2.01 -14.71 9.18
CA ASN A 144 2.74 -14.84 10.45
C ASN A 144 2.76 -16.27 11.02
N ASP A 145 2.02 -17.24 10.42
CA ASP A 145 2.02 -18.64 10.75
C ASP A 145 3.14 -19.41 10.02
#